data_edeb229cdd74cc2589711f473f713b94
#
_entry.id   edeb229cdd74cc2589711f473f713b94
#
_cell.length_a   1.000
_cell.length_b   1.000
_cell.length_c   1.000
_cell.angle_alpha   90.00
_cell.angle_beta   90.00
_cell.angle_gamma   90.00
#
_symmetry.space_group_name_H-M   'P 1'
#
loop_
_entity.id
_entity.type
_entity.pdbx_description
1 polymer ?
#
loop_
_entity_poly.entity_id
_entity_poly.type
_entity_poly.pdbx_seq_one_letter_code
_entity_poly.pdbx_strand_id
1 'polypeptide(L)'
;MMKKGGYYFVLTAAFLASCQQEENEGVASVDRVTITPIITRATEVNFEDQDQIGLSITKEDGTVYATNELMTFNDGAFAGSLKWYPEGADKSSFVAYYPYSATGVPTSFTVHADQTTNYGISDFMAASKSDVLPSVNSISMIFKHMLTKLVINVTNETNLDISSIVLKGSVPTANIDWATMKTTVNESAAATDITAQQVTKNKTFSCHCSPTDGCVHSCSNNLQITIH
;
A
#
# COMPACT_ATOMS: atom_id res chain seq x y z
N MET A 1 -22.76 50.67 84.31
CA MET A 1 -22.24 49.28 84.40
C MET A 1 -22.34 48.68 83.02
N MET A 2 -21.26 48.65 82.30
CA MET A 2 -21.21 48.26 80.90
C MET A 2 -20.73 46.83 80.78
N LYS A 3 -21.54 45.94 80.18
CA LYS A 3 -21.12 44.59 79.80
C LYS A 3 -20.61 44.57 78.38
N LYS A 4 -19.34 44.24 78.27
CA LYS A 4 -18.71 43.97 76.93
C LYS A 4 -19.08 42.58 76.50
N GLY A 5 -19.74 42.49 75.31
CA GLY A 5 -19.98 41.25 74.66
C GLY A 5 -18.82 41.03 73.63
N GLY A 6 -18.09 39.96 73.78
CA GLY A 6 -17.03 39.58 72.85
C GLY A 6 -17.65 38.73 71.73
N TYR A 7 -17.40 39.16 70.45
CA TYR A 7 -17.73 38.38 69.26
C TYR A 7 -16.52 37.49 68.94
N TYR A 8 -16.72 36.18 68.99
CA TYR A 8 -15.77 35.21 68.49
C TYR A 8 -16.03 35.04 67.01
N PHE A 9 -15.03 35.45 66.22
CA PHE A 9 -15.03 35.25 64.74
C PHE A 9 -14.46 33.85 64.52
N VAL A 10 -15.30 32.89 64.10
CA VAL A 10 -14.87 31.55 63.72
C VAL A 10 -14.48 31.64 62.24
N LEU A 11 -13.17 31.57 61.97
CA LEU A 11 -12.62 31.51 60.65
C LEU A 11 -12.68 30.06 60.15
N THR A 12 -13.69 29.72 59.37
CA THR A 12 -13.75 28.44 58.68
C THR A 12 -12.84 28.49 57.44
N ALA A 13 -11.69 27.87 57.57
CA ALA A 13 -10.81 27.64 56.42
C ALA A 13 -11.43 26.53 55.54
N ALA A 14 -12.02 26.92 54.42
CA ALA A 14 -12.40 25.97 53.37
C ALA A 14 -11.14 25.52 52.63
N PHE A 15 -10.72 24.28 52.89
CA PHE A 15 -9.75 23.61 52.04
C PHE A 15 -10.40 23.27 50.69
N LEU A 16 -10.13 24.08 49.68
CA LEU A 16 -10.37 23.70 48.31
C LEU A 16 -9.30 22.65 47.95
N ALA A 17 -9.66 21.39 48.06
CA ALA A 17 -8.92 20.31 47.41
C ALA A 17 -9.06 20.53 45.90
N SER A 18 -8.12 21.26 45.31
CA SER A 18 -7.91 21.24 43.88
C SER A 18 -7.40 19.85 43.51
N CYS A 19 -8.28 18.99 43.03
CA CYS A 19 -7.87 17.87 42.20
C CYS A 19 -7.23 18.49 40.95
N GLN A 20 -5.91 18.61 40.97
CA GLN A 20 -5.18 18.64 39.73
C GLN A 20 -5.41 17.29 39.06
N GLN A 21 -6.34 17.27 38.14
CA GLN A 21 -6.37 16.29 37.08
C GLN A 21 -5.08 16.56 36.33
N GLU A 22 -4.04 15.76 36.62
CA GLU A 22 -2.91 15.63 35.68
C GLU A 22 -3.56 15.21 34.41
N GLU A 23 -3.73 16.18 33.49
CA GLU A 23 -3.85 15.87 32.08
C GLU A 23 -2.56 15.12 31.74
N ASN A 24 -2.70 13.81 31.73
CA ASN A 24 -1.73 12.91 31.16
C ASN A 24 -1.65 13.35 29.70
N GLU A 25 -0.75 14.32 29.43
CA GLU A 25 -0.34 14.61 28.06
C GLU A 25 0.10 13.27 27.51
N GLY A 26 -0.80 12.67 26.72
CA GLY A 26 -0.61 11.34 26.21
C GLY A 26 0.75 11.27 25.56
N VAL A 27 1.65 10.56 26.22
CA VAL A 27 2.77 9.92 25.53
C VAL A 27 2.10 9.29 24.32
N ALA A 28 2.37 9.85 23.13
CA ALA A 28 1.83 9.35 21.88
C ALA A 28 2.11 7.85 21.89
N SER A 29 1.05 7.07 22.11
CA SER A 29 1.22 5.66 22.39
C SER A 29 1.89 5.04 21.19
N VAL A 30 3.01 4.37 21.41
CA VAL A 30 3.70 3.51 20.43
C VAL A 30 2.77 2.35 20.04
N ASP A 31 1.46 2.64 19.87
CA ASP A 31 0.46 1.61 19.89
C ASP A 31 0.19 1.05 18.50
N ARG A 32 0.32 1.85 17.44
CA ARG A 32 -0.08 1.40 16.12
C ARG A 32 1.07 1.44 15.12
N VAL A 33 1.10 0.40 14.29
CA VAL A 33 2.00 0.37 13.13
C VAL A 33 1.39 1.24 12.04
N THR A 34 2.18 2.20 11.55
CA THR A 34 1.83 3.03 10.38
C THR A 34 2.95 2.99 9.35
N ILE A 35 2.60 2.98 8.07
CA ILE A 35 3.55 2.89 6.95
C ILE A 35 3.40 4.12 6.06
N THR A 36 4.49 4.86 5.87
CA THR A 36 4.57 5.90 4.85
C THR A 36 5.18 5.30 3.59
N PRO A 37 4.42 5.16 2.50
CA PRO A 37 4.94 4.59 1.28
C PRO A 37 5.84 5.59 0.54
N ILE A 38 6.91 5.08 -0.06
CA ILE A 38 7.75 5.78 -1.01
C ILE A 38 7.71 4.98 -2.32
N ILE A 39 7.31 5.60 -3.43
CA ILE A 39 7.31 4.96 -4.75
C ILE A 39 8.53 5.45 -5.51
N THR A 40 9.35 4.52 -6.02
CA THR A 40 10.68 4.85 -6.57
C THR A 40 10.69 5.40 -7.99
N ARG A 41 9.55 5.46 -8.67
CA ARG A 41 9.45 6.03 -10.02
C ARG A 41 8.52 7.22 -10.04
N ALA A 42 9.06 8.38 -10.36
CA ALA A 42 8.43 9.70 -10.29
C ALA A 42 7.30 9.96 -11.30
N THR A 43 6.86 8.98 -12.06
CA THR A 43 5.96 9.26 -13.20
C THR A 43 4.57 8.65 -13.12
N GLU A 44 4.26 7.80 -12.14
CA GLU A 44 2.95 7.15 -12.16
C GLU A 44 2.50 6.62 -10.81
N VAL A 45 1.22 6.81 -10.57
CA VAL A 45 0.36 6.26 -9.52
C VAL A 45 0.93 6.41 -8.11
N ASN A 46 0.59 7.52 -7.49
CA ASN A 46 0.61 7.60 -6.02
C ASN A 46 -0.53 6.73 -5.50
N PHE A 47 -0.38 6.20 -4.28
CA PHE A 47 -1.51 5.61 -3.59
C PHE A 47 -2.61 6.65 -3.38
N GLU A 48 -3.85 6.21 -3.56
CA GLU A 48 -5.05 7.02 -3.35
C GLU A 48 -5.72 6.63 -2.04
N ASP A 49 -6.50 7.54 -1.46
CA ASP A 49 -7.28 7.22 -0.27
C ASP A 49 -8.15 5.99 -0.50
N GLN A 50 -8.17 5.09 0.47
CA GLN A 50 -8.79 3.77 0.46
C GLN A 50 -8.00 2.68 -0.27
N ASP A 51 -6.85 2.94 -0.84
CA ASP A 51 -5.95 1.86 -1.27
C ASP A 51 -5.57 0.97 -0.10
N GLN A 52 -5.41 -0.31 -0.36
CA GLN A 52 -5.18 -1.31 0.67
C GLN A 52 -3.95 -2.16 0.38
N ILE A 53 -3.14 -2.36 1.42
CA ILE A 53 -1.98 -3.26 1.38
C ILE A 53 -2.11 -4.37 2.41
N GLY A 54 -1.44 -5.50 2.14
CA GLY A 54 -1.19 -6.54 3.12
C GLY A 54 0.19 -6.34 3.75
N LEU A 55 0.25 -6.33 5.09
CA LEU A 55 1.49 -6.21 5.85
C LEU A 55 1.77 -7.48 6.65
N SER A 56 3.00 -7.99 6.56
CA SER A 56 3.50 -9.08 7.39
C SER A 56 4.73 -8.63 8.14
N ILE A 57 4.86 -9.05 9.40
CA ILE A 57 5.96 -8.70 10.29
C ILE A 57 6.54 -9.98 10.91
N THR A 58 7.86 -10.13 10.80
CA THR A 58 8.62 -11.21 11.42
C THR A 58 9.65 -10.60 12.36
N LYS A 59 9.71 -11.04 13.61
CA LYS A 59 10.70 -10.61 14.60
C LYS A 59 12.10 -11.13 14.25
N GLU A 60 13.12 -10.55 14.86
CA GLU A 60 14.53 -10.92 14.64
C GLU A 60 14.81 -12.40 14.95
N ASP A 61 14.12 -12.98 15.91
CA ASP A 61 14.21 -14.41 16.27
C ASP A 61 13.50 -15.35 15.25
N GLY A 62 12.92 -14.81 14.19
CA GLY A 62 12.16 -15.56 13.19
C GLY A 62 10.68 -15.78 13.54
N THR A 63 10.22 -15.34 14.72
CA THR A 63 8.81 -15.46 15.11
C THR A 63 7.95 -14.56 14.24
N VAL A 64 6.92 -15.14 13.62
CA VAL A 64 5.92 -14.35 12.87
C VAL A 64 5.02 -13.61 13.86
N TYR A 65 5.04 -12.28 13.79
CA TYR A 65 4.21 -11.43 14.64
C TYR A 65 2.86 -11.12 14.00
N ALA A 66 2.87 -10.80 12.71
CA ALA A 66 1.67 -10.47 11.95
C ALA A 66 1.77 -11.07 10.54
N THR A 67 0.65 -11.54 10.00
CA THR A 67 0.58 -12.08 8.64
C THR A 67 -0.60 -11.48 7.91
N ASN A 68 -0.34 -10.84 6.78
CA ASN A 68 -1.37 -10.30 5.89
C ASN A 68 -2.34 -9.33 6.57
N GLU A 69 -1.84 -8.51 7.46
CA GLU A 69 -2.66 -7.49 8.13
C GLU A 69 -3.09 -6.41 7.12
N LEU A 70 -4.40 -6.14 7.11
CA LEU A 70 -4.97 -5.12 6.27
C LEU A 70 -4.58 -3.72 6.76
N MET A 71 -3.96 -2.95 5.88
CA MET A 71 -3.66 -1.54 6.10
C MET A 71 -4.31 -0.71 5.01
N THR A 72 -4.99 0.36 5.37
CA THR A 72 -5.68 1.26 4.43
C THR A 72 -4.97 2.59 4.36
N PHE A 73 -4.80 3.12 3.15
CA PHE A 73 -4.17 4.40 2.90
C PHE A 73 -5.15 5.55 3.17
N ASN A 74 -4.72 6.50 4.00
CA ASN A 74 -5.42 7.76 4.25
C ASN A 74 -4.39 8.80 4.67
N ASP A 75 -4.54 10.03 4.23
CA ASP A 75 -3.69 11.17 4.62
C ASP A 75 -2.17 10.92 4.47
N GLY A 76 -1.77 10.19 3.41
CA GLY A 76 -0.36 9.96 3.10
C GLY A 76 0.29 8.77 3.81
N ALA A 77 -0.46 7.96 4.57
CA ALA A 77 0.06 6.79 5.24
C ALA A 77 -0.94 5.62 5.24
N PHE A 78 -0.42 4.40 5.26
CA PHE A 78 -1.19 3.20 5.55
C PHE A 78 -1.31 2.99 7.05
N ALA A 79 -2.52 2.79 7.53
CA ALA A 79 -2.83 2.48 8.92
C ALA A 79 -3.89 1.38 9.01
N GLY A 80 -3.92 0.67 10.14
CA GLY A 80 -4.86 -0.40 10.42
C GLY A 80 -5.05 -0.60 11.91
N SER A 81 -5.52 -1.78 12.31
CA SER A 81 -5.69 -2.16 13.71
C SER A 81 -4.41 -2.70 14.35
N LEU A 82 -3.37 -2.99 13.55
CA LEU A 82 -2.14 -3.61 14.02
C LEU A 82 -1.40 -2.71 15.00
N LYS A 83 -1.13 -3.25 16.18
CA LYS A 83 -0.33 -2.60 17.23
C LYS A 83 1.09 -3.12 17.21
N TRP A 84 2.02 -2.36 17.76
CA TRP A 84 3.34 -2.87 18.05
C TRP A 84 3.27 -3.95 19.15
N TYR A 85 4.19 -4.91 19.10
CA TYR A 85 4.34 -5.88 20.18
C TYR A 85 4.84 -5.18 21.47
N PRO A 86 4.37 -5.61 22.67
CA PRO A 86 4.62 -4.91 23.92
C PRO A 86 6.05 -4.98 24.44
N GLU A 87 6.84 -5.90 23.94
CA GLU A 87 8.23 -6.15 24.38
C GLU A 87 9.20 -5.38 23.48
N GLY A 88 9.65 -4.27 23.96
CA GLY A 88 9.97 -3.01 23.32
C GLY A 88 11.27 -2.86 22.56
N ALA A 89 12.18 -3.82 22.38
CA ALA A 89 13.49 -3.53 21.83
C ALA A 89 13.92 -4.39 20.62
N ASP A 90 13.14 -5.40 20.25
CA ASP A 90 13.55 -6.31 19.21
C ASP A 90 13.31 -5.71 17.82
N LYS A 91 14.29 -5.89 16.94
CA LYS A 91 14.14 -5.58 15.54
C LYS A 91 13.18 -6.55 14.88
N SER A 92 12.61 -6.10 13.77
CA SER A 92 11.73 -6.92 12.94
C SER A 92 11.92 -6.63 11.45
N SER A 93 11.47 -7.57 10.63
CA SER A 93 11.42 -7.45 9.19
C SER A 93 9.98 -7.28 8.74
N PHE A 94 9.74 -6.30 7.90
CA PHE A 94 8.45 -5.95 7.33
C PHE A 94 8.42 -6.32 5.87
N VAL A 95 7.33 -6.95 5.44
CA VAL A 95 7.01 -7.19 4.02
C VAL A 95 5.59 -6.69 3.78
N ALA A 96 5.43 -5.84 2.78
CA ALA A 96 4.13 -5.32 2.38
C ALA A 96 3.91 -5.49 0.88
N TYR A 97 2.65 -5.59 0.46
CA TYR A 97 2.28 -5.71 -0.95
C TYR A 97 0.95 -5.02 -1.26
N TYR A 98 0.79 -4.58 -2.49
CA TYR A 98 -0.41 -3.97 -3.07
C TYR A 98 -0.76 -4.66 -4.39
N PRO A 99 -2.05 -4.85 -4.70
CA PRO A 99 -3.22 -4.62 -3.87
C PRO A 99 -3.43 -5.71 -2.81
N TYR A 100 -4.10 -5.39 -1.72
CA TYR A 100 -4.43 -6.34 -0.65
C TYR A 100 -5.24 -7.53 -1.15
N SER A 101 -4.93 -8.71 -0.63
CA SER A 101 -5.69 -9.94 -0.87
C SER A 101 -6.27 -10.47 0.44
N ALA A 102 -7.59 -10.58 0.52
CA ALA A 102 -8.27 -11.15 1.69
C ALA A 102 -8.05 -12.66 1.86
N THR A 103 -7.54 -13.35 0.83
CA THR A 103 -7.27 -14.80 0.87
C THR A 103 -5.90 -15.14 1.47
N GLY A 104 -5.12 -14.13 1.86
CA GLY A 104 -3.79 -14.28 2.43
C GLY A 104 -2.70 -13.71 1.54
N VAL A 105 -1.44 -13.87 1.98
CA VAL A 105 -0.25 -13.43 1.22
C VAL A 105 -0.21 -14.17 -0.11
N PRO A 106 -0.26 -13.46 -1.26
CA PRO A 106 -0.34 -14.13 -2.55
C PRO A 106 0.98 -14.81 -2.92
N THR A 107 0.91 -15.98 -3.53
CA THR A 107 2.04 -16.66 -4.18
C THR A 107 2.11 -16.41 -5.68
N SER A 108 1.06 -15.84 -6.23
CA SER A 108 0.97 -15.42 -7.63
C SER A 108 0.03 -14.22 -7.75
N PHE A 109 0.19 -13.46 -8.81
CA PHE A 109 -0.69 -12.32 -9.12
C PHE A 109 -1.08 -12.38 -10.60
N THR A 110 -2.37 -12.12 -10.86
CA THR A 110 -2.93 -12.10 -12.23
C THR A 110 -3.42 -10.69 -12.53
N VAL A 111 -2.90 -10.07 -13.58
CA VAL A 111 -3.39 -8.78 -14.06
C VAL A 111 -4.78 -8.91 -14.67
N HIS A 112 -5.59 -7.86 -14.61
CA HIS A 112 -6.90 -7.85 -15.26
C HIS A 112 -6.75 -7.84 -16.78
N ALA A 113 -7.61 -8.62 -17.45
CA ALA A 113 -7.67 -8.66 -18.92
C ALA A 113 -8.17 -7.31 -19.49
N ASP A 114 -9.14 -6.69 -18.82
CA ASP A 114 -9.57 -5.33 -19.16
C ASP A 114 -8.93 -4.33 -18.20
N GLN A 115 -7.95 -3.60 -18.69
CA GLN A 115 -7.26 -2.56 -17.91
C GLN A 115 -7.74 -1.15 -18.24
N THR A 116 -8.80 -0.99 -19.01
CA THR A 116 -9.39 0.33 -19.28
C THR A 116 -9.90 0.99 -18.00
N THR A 117 -10.41 0.19 -17.06
CA THR A 117 -10.91 0.61 -15.75
C THR A 117 -10.17 -0.04 -14.57
N ASN A 118 -9.39 -1.10 -14.82
CA ASN A 118 -8.72 -1.89 -13.79
C ASN A 118 -7.18 -1.72 -13.84
N TYR A 119 -6.71 -0.59 -14.37
CA TYR A 119 -5.28 -0.36 -14.56
C TYR A 119 -4.53 -0.32 -13.22
N GLY A 120 -4.98 0.49 -12.26
CA GLY A 120 -4.32 0.65 -10.96
C GLY A 120 -4.23 -0.66 -10.16
N ILE A 121 -5.32 -1.42 -10.11
CA ILE A 121 -5.34 -2.71 -9.40
C ILE A 121 -4.65 -3.85 -10.17
N SER A 122 -4.19 -3.62 -11.40
CA SER A 122 -3.32 -4.52 -12.15
C SER A 122 -1.83 -4.24 -11.91
N ASP A 123 -1.49 -3.23 -11.14
CA ASP A 123 -0.12 -2.89 -10.77
C ASP A 123 0.25 -3.55 -9.43
N PHE A 124 0.94 -4.68 -9.51
CA PHE A 124 1.39 -5.36 -8.30
C PHE A 124 2.68 -4.73 -7.79
N MET A 125 2.62 -4.19 -6.56
CA MET A 125 3.77 -3.57 -5.90
C MET A 125 4.13 -4.30 -4.61
N ALA A 126 5.40 -4.30 -4.24
CA ALA A 126 5.86 -4.85 -2.98
C ALA A 126 6.98 -4.02 -2.37
N ALA A 127 7.08 -4.09 -1.05
CA ALA A 127 8.11 -3.44 -0.25
C ALA A 127 8.62 -4.38 0.83
N SER A 128 9.91 -4.30 1.16
CA SER A 128 10.48 -4.95 2.32
C SER A 128 11.40 -3.99 3.08
N LYS A 129 11.46 -4.15 4.39
CA LYS A 129 12.35 -3.38 5.27
C LYS A 129 12.74 -4.24 6.46
N SER A 130 14.04 -4.37 6.71
CA SER A 130 14.62 -5.04 7.87
C SER A 130 15.02 -4.03 8.96
N ASP A 131 15.41 -4.54 10.11
CA ASP A 131 15.93 -3.77 11.25
C ASP A 131 14.96 -2.67 11.74
N VAL A 132 13.66 -2.92 11.65
CA VAL A 132 12.62 -1.99 12.10
C VAL A 132 12.43 -2.17 13.61
N LEU A 133 12.55 -1.07 14.34
CA LEU A 133 12.25 -1.00 15.77
C LEU A 133 10.85 -0.39 16.00
N PRO A 134 10.15 -0.77 17.08
CA PRO A 134 8.92 -0.11 17.48
C PRO A 134 9.10 1.41 17.55
N SER A 135 8.18 2.15 16.97
CA SER A 135 8.28 3.60 16.82
C SER A 135 6.91 4.27 16.87
N VAL A 136 6.84 5.45 17.46
CA VAL A 136 5.69 6.36 17.37
C VAL A 136 5.56 6.98 15.98
N ASN A 137 6.67 7.02 15.22
CA ASN A 137 6.69 7.56 13.88
C ASN A 137 6.31 6.49 12.86
N SER A 138 5.73 6.93 11.76
CA SER A 138 5.44 6.07 10.62
C SER A 138 6.74 5.48 10.02
N ILE A 139 6.66 4.22 9.60
CA ILE A 139 7.77 3.50 8.99
C ILE A 139 7.78 3.75 7.48
N SER A 140 8.81 4.43 6.98
CA SER A 140 8.97 4.61 5.54
C SER A 140 9.33 3.29 4.87
N MET A 141 8.55 2.85 3.87
CA MET A 141 8.79 1.66 3.06
C MET A 141 8.80 2.01 1.57
N ILE A 142 9.78 1.46 0.84
CA ILE A 142 9.95 1.71 -0.59
C ILE A 142 9.22 0.63 -1.37
N PHE A 143 8.10 0.99 -1.99
CA PHE A 143 7.33 0.13 -2.87
C PHE A 143 7.93 0.12 -4.28
N LYS A 144 8.08 -1.07 -4.83
CA LYS A 144 8.58 -1.32 -6.18
C LYS A 144 7.51 -2.01 -7.00
N HIS A 145 7.35 -1.60 -8.26
CA HIS A 145 6.54 -2.33 -9.21
C HIS A 145 7.17 -3.68 -9.50
N MET A 146 6.40 -4.74 -9.35
CA MET A 146 6.85 -6.13 -9.47
C MET A 146 6.55 -6.73 -10.84
N LEU A 147 5.77 -6.01 -11.65
CA LEU A 147 5.37 -6.41 -13.01
C LEU A 147 5.97 -5.49 -14.06
N THR A 148 5.80 -5.86 -15.32
CA THR A 148 6.21 -5.02 -16.45
C THR A 148 5.07 -4.10 -16.85
N LYS A 149 5.37 -2.80 -16.97
CA LYS A 149 4.50 -1.83 -17.61
C LYS A 149 4.88 -1.69 -19.08
N LEU A 150 3.92 -1.94 -19.95
CA LEU A 150 4.04 -1.67 -21.37
C LEU A 150 3.41 -0.31 -21.70
N VAL A 151 4.16 0.57 -22.33
CA VAL A 151 3.68 1.85 -22.87
C VAL A 151 3.71 1.80 -24.38
N ILE A 152 2.58 2.05 -25.02
CA ILE A 152 2.40 1.98 -26.46
C ILE A 152 2.11 3.40 -26.96
N ASN A 153 3.06 3.99 -27.69
CA ASN A 153 2.87 5.27 -28.36
C ASN A 153 2.47 5.03 -29.80
N VAL A 154 1.38 5.63 -30.23
CA VAL A 154 0.81 5.46 -31.57
C VAL A 154 0.82 6.80 -32.30
N THR A 155 1.29 6.78 -33.53
CA THR A 155 1.07 7.88 -34.48
C THR A 155 -0.19 7.55 -35.29
N ASN A 156 -1.28 8.28 -35.01
CA ASN A 156 -2.53 8.11 -35.76
C ASN A 156 -2.60 9.16 -36.87
N GLU A 157 -2.42 8.72 -38.12
CA GLU A 157 -2.47 9.57 -39.33
C GLU A 157 -3.89 9.63 -39.91
N THR A 158 -4.87 9.00 -39.26
CA THR A 158 -6.27 9.02 -39.68
C THR A 158 -7.05 10.04 -38.87
N ASN A 159 -8.24 10.43 -39.33
CA ASN A 159 -9.17 11.25 -38.59
C ASN A 159 -10.12 10.41 -37.68
N LEU A 160 -9.88 9.10 -37.62
CA LEU A 160 -10.69 8.17 -36.84
C LEU A 160 -10.11 7.99 -35.42
N ASP A 161 -10.98 7.78 -34.46
CA ASP A 161 -10.56 7.50 -33.10
C ASP A 161 -10.08 6.03 -32.98
N ILE A 162 -9.00 5.83 -32.22
CA ILE A 162 -8.57 4.48 -31.80
C ILE A 162 -9.44 4.07 -30.61
N SER A 163 -10.28 3.08 -30.82
CA SER A 163 -11.22 2.62 -29.77
C SER A 163 -10.53 1.76 -28.72
N SER A 164 -9.57 0.93 -29.11
CA SER A 164 -8.84 0.06 -28.19
C SER A 164 -7.51 -0.39 -28.74
N ILE A 165 -6.61 -0.75 -27.85
CA ILE A 165 -5.40 -1.51 -28.15
C ILE A 165 -5.43 -2.76 -27.31
N VAL A 166 -5.29 -3.91 -27.98
CA VAL A 166 -5.35 -5.23 -27.35
C VAL A 166 -4.06 -5.97 -27.56
N LEU A 167 -3.43 -6.37 -26.47
CA LEU A 167 -2.27 -7.25 -26.44
C LEU A 167 -2.76 -8.70 -26.47
N LYS A 168 -2.58 -9.38 -27.58
CA LYS A 168 -3.10 -10.74 -27.82
C LYS A 168 -2.22 -11.82 -27.22
N GLY A 169 -2.86 -12.81 -26.61
CA GLY A 169 -2.20 -14.03 -26.16
C GLY A 169 -1.12 -13.83 -25.09
N SER A 170 -1.30 -12.84 -24.23
CA SER A 170 -0.39 -12.59 -23.10
C SER A 170 -0.61 -13.59 -21.98
N VAL A 171 0.46 -13.98 -21.28
CA VAL A 171 0.34 -14.70 -20.02
C VAL A 171 0.12 -13.67 -18.90
N PRO A 172 -1.08 -13.61 -18.27
CA PRO A 172 -1.44 -12.54 -17.35
C PRO A 172 -0.91 -12.76 -15.93
N THR A 173 -0.43 -13.96 -15.61
CA THR A 173 -0.12 -14.37 -14.24
C THR A 173 1.40 -14.45 -14.04
N ALA A 174 1.85 -13.88 -12.92
CA ALA A 174 3.21 -13.99 -12.43
C ALA A 174 3.24 -14.76 -11.10
N ASN A 175 4.25 -15.60 -10.90
CA ASN A 175 4.59 -16.19 -9.62
C ASN A 175 5.40 -15.18 -8.81
N ILE A 176 5.22 -15.17 -7.48
CA ILE A 176 5.89 -14.26 -6.57
C ILE A 176 6.87 -15.06 -5.71
N ASP A 177 8.12 -14.64 -5.69
CA ASP A 177 9.14 -15.12 -4.77
C ASP A 177 9.40 -14.04 -3.71
N TRP A 178 8.85 -14.24 -2.54
CA TRP A 178 8.98 -13.32 -1.41
C TRP A 178 10.39 -13.31 -0.80
N ALA A 179 11.15 -14.38 -0.95
CA ALA A 179 12.52 -14.46 -0.41
C ALA A 179 13.48 -13.55 -1.20
N THR A 180 13.29 -13.47 -2.51
CA THR A 180 14.10 -12.63 -3.39
C THR A 180 13.43 -11.32 -3.79
N MET A 181 12.16 -11.12 -3.41
CA MET A 181 11.33 -9.98 -3.83
C MET A 181 11.31 -9.82 -5.35
N LYS A 182 11.02 -10.91 -6.05
CA LYS A 182 10.95 -10.97 -7.53
C LYS A 182 9.71 -11.70 -8.00
N THR A 183 9.34 -11.41 -9.24
CA THR A 183 8.27 -12.13 -9.94
C THR A 183 8.83 -12.81 -11.20
N THR A 184 8.21 -13.91 -11.57
CA THR A 184 8.49 -14.66 -12.81
C THR A 184 7.20 -15.01 -13.50
N VAL A 185 7.22 -15.17 -14.82
CA VAL A 185 6.04 -15.59 -15.59
C VAL A 185 5.55 -16.95 -15.09
N ASN A 186 4.25 -17.09 -14.90
CA ASN A 186 3.64 -18.39 -14.67
C ASN A 186 3.28 -19.04 -16.01
N GLU A 187 4.21 -19.79 -16.58
CA GLU A 187 4.05 -20.44 -17.88
C GLU A 187 2.89 -21.46 -17.95
N SER A 188 2.39 -21.91 -16.79
CA SER A 188 1.24 -22.81 -16.71
C SER A 188 -0.10 -22.07 -16.77
N ALA A 189 -0.11 -20.75 -16.66
CA ALA A 189 -1.32 -19.96 -16.75
C ALA A 189 -1.80 -19.85 -18.19
N ALA A 190 -3.11 -19.90 -18.40
CA ALA A 190 -3.70 -19.73 -19.72
C ALA A 190 -3.42 -18.33 -20.26
N ALA A 191 -3.00 -18.26 -21.53
CA ALA A 191 -2.86 -16.98 -22.21
C ALA A 191 -4.22 -16.30 -22.37
N THR A 192 -4.24 -14.98 -22.26
CA THR A 192 -5.43 -14.15 -22.45
C THR A 192 -5.08 -12.87 -23.19
N ASP A 193 -6.09 -12.20 -23.70
CA ASP A 193 -5.94 -10.88 -24.32
C ASP A 193 -6.02 -9.81 -23.23
N ILE A 194 -5.14 -8.81 -23.30
CA ILE A 194 -5.15 -7.68 -22.37
C ILE A 194 -5.51 -6.41 -23.14
N THR A 195 -6.61 -5.76 -22.74
CA THR A 195 -7.00 -4.46 -23.29
C THR A 195 -6.31 -3.35 -22.48
N ALA A 196 -5.52 -2.54 -23.19
CA ALA A 196 -4.75 -1.47 -22.58
C ALA A 196 -5.62 -0.25 -22.22
N GLN A 197 -5.24 0.45 -21.14
CA GLN A 197 -5.81 1.76 -20.79
C GLN A 197 -5.33 2.82 -21.79
N GLN A 198 -6.25 3.68 -22.23
CA GLN A 198 -5.90 4.87 -22.99
C GLN A 198 -5.48 6.00 -22.03
N VAL A 199 -4.18 6.29 -22.01
CA VAL A 199 -3.60 7.36 -21.17
C VAL A 199 -3.78 8.73 -21.82
N THR A 200 -3.51 8.79 -23.13
CA THR A 200 -3.74 9.99 -23.95
C THR A 200 -4.51 9.61 -25.19
N LYS A 201 -5.62 10.29 -25.43
CA LYS A 201 -6.52 9.99 -26.54
C LYS A 201 -5.75 9.89 -27.85
N ASN A 202 -5.92 8.75 -28.55
CA ASN A 202 -5.33 8.43 -29.84
C ASN A 202 -3.79 8.48 -29.93
N LYS A 203 -3.10 8.51 -28.77
CA LYS A 203 -1.63 8.68 -28.74
C LYS A 203 -0.93 7.67 -27.84
N THR A 204 -1.34 7.55 -26.60
CA THR A 204 -0.62 6.74 -25.62
C THR A 204 -1.56 5.79 -24.90
N PHE A 205 -1.18 4.53 -24.90
CA PHE A 205 -1.86 3.46 -24.17
C PHE A 205 -0.87 2.77 -23.25
N SER A 206 -1.34 2.21 -22.16
CA SER A 206 -0.50 1.43 -21.27
C SER A 206 -1.24 0.25 -20.67
N CYS A 207 -0.50 -0.80 -20.34
CA CYS A 207 -0.99 -1.93 -19.59
C CYS A 207 0.12 -2.53 -18.72
N HIS A 208 -0.29 -3.19 -17.64
CA HIS A 208 0.56 -4.06 -16.84
C HIS A 208 0.47 -5.49 -17.38
N CYS A 209 1.58 -6.18 -17.39
CA CYS A 209 1.68 -7.58 -17.80
C CYS A 209 2.72 -8.30 -16.93
N SER A 210 2.70 -9.63 -16.94
CA SER A 210 3.70 -10.43 -16.24
C SER A 210 5.13 -10.04 -16.67
N PRO A 211 6.19 -10.42 -15.92
CA PRO A 211 7.56 -9.99 -16.19
C PRO A 211 8.02 -10.20 -17.65
N THR A 212 9.06 -9.52 -18.05
CA THR A 212 9.52 -9.17 -19.42
C THR A 212 9.43 -10.26 -20.49
N ASP A 213 9.62 -11.53 -20.12
CA ASP A 213 9.67 -12.61 -21.13
C ASP A 213 8.29 -12.93 -21.71
N GLY A 214 7.21 -12.79 -20.91
CA GLY A 214 5.84 -12.98 -21.39
C GLY A 214 5.27 -11.79 -22.15
N CYS A 215 5.70 -10.57 -21.83
CA CYS A 215 5.19 -9.35 -22.43
C CYS A 215 5.86 -9.02 -23.77
N VAL A 216 7.19 -9.19 -23.84
CA VAL A 216 7.96 -8.85 -25.05
C VAL A 216 7.67 -9.81 -26.22
N HIS A 217 7.48 -11.10 -25.94
CA HIS A 217 7.09 -12.08 -26.97
C HIS A 217 5.70 -11.79 -27.55
N SER A 218 4.77 -11.33 -26.72
CA SER A 218 3.42 -10.95 -27.17
C SER A 218 3.43 -9.66 -28.00
N CYS A 219 4.26 -8.66 -27.62
CA CYS A 219 4.29 -7.37 -28.31
C CYS A 219 4.82 -7.44 -29.73
N SER A 220 5.78 -8.33 -30.01
CA SER A 220 6.43 -8.36 -31.33
C SER A 220 5.52 -8.90 -32.42
N ASN A 221 4.53 -9.75 -32.11
CA ASN A 221 3.75 -10.46 -33.13
C ASN A 221 2.22 -10.35 -32.94
N ASN A 222 1.71 -9.84 -31.82
CA ASN A 222 0.29 -10.00 -31.46
C ASN A 222 -0.41 -8.70 -31.03
N LEU A 223 0.16 -7.53 -31.35
CA LEU A 223 -0.52 -6.25 -31.08
C LEU A 223 -1.63 -6.04 -32.10
N GLN A 224 -2.88 -5.90 -31.62
CA GLN A 224 -4.02 -5.51 -32.45
C GLN A 224 -4.53 -4.15 -32.04
N ILE A 225 -4.73 -3.29 -33.04
CA ILE A 225 -5.31 -1.95 -32.89
C ILE A 225 -6.66 -1.96 -33.59
N THR A 226 -7.72 -1.60 -32.85
CA THR A 226 -9.06 -1.41 -33.41
C THR A 226 -9.35 0.08 -33.53
N ILE A 227 -9.71 0.49 -34.75
CA ILE A 227 -10.04 1.87 -35.09
C ILE A 227 -11.52 1.90 -35.48
N HIS A 228 -12.25 2.88 -34.96
CA HIS A 228 -13.65 3.14 -35.28
C HIS A 228 -13.83 4.56 -35.79
#